data_60ee3961f50769fc96d5ddc3a19f479f
#
_entry.id   60ee3961f50769fc96d5ddc3a19f479f
#
_cell.length_a   1.000
_cell.length_b   1.000
_cell.length_c   1.000
_cell.angle_alpha   90.00
_cell.angle_beta   90.00
_cell.angle_gamma   90.00
#
_symmetry.space_group_name_H-M   'P 1'
#
loop_
_entity.id
_entity.type
_entity.pdbx_description
1 polymer ?
#
loop_
_entity_poly.entity_id
_entity_poly.type
_entity_poly.pdbx_seq_one_letter_code
_entity_poly.pdbx_strand_id
1 'polypeptide(L)'
;MSIIQTRLTHYRIPLFQKLRENLAKYGIDLKLIHGKAIGSESERNDTGHLDWAIIVDNIKLKLCGVELLWQPALKYIKNSDLVIVSQENRLLLNYLLLIKKVFNHKKIAFWGHGKNFQNMNPQNPKEVFKRFFLTKPDWWFAYTDLTKKILLDANYPASKISVLNNSIDTSEIKTFSKLVTEEKLFSLRSQIGIKGRHIGVFCGSIYPGKKINILLEAALQIRSQIDDFELVVIGAGPDAYIVYKAAKSFPWIHYVGPRFGYEKVLYMKLGQVFLLPYIVGLAILDSFALGIPIVTMIDGNHSPEIAYLIHGENGIITGNSIADYTNAVCWLFSNPDKRSNIIKQCLIDADRYSIENMVANFTEGIIKCLSQ
;
A
#
# COMPACT_ATOMS: atom_id res chain seq x y z
N MET A 1 -23.41 3.04 11.83
CA MET A 1 -22.92 2.48 10.57
C MET A 1 -21.99 1.29 10.80
N SER A 2 -21.71 0.49 9.77
CA SER A 2 -20.78 -0.64 9.90
C SER A 2 -19.75 -0.67 8.76
N ILE A 3 -18.51 -1.05 9.08
CA ILE A 3 -17.48 -1.39 8.09
C ILE A 3 -17.15 -2.87 8.24
N ILE A 4 -17.13 -3.61 7.11
CA ILE A 4 -16.80 -5.03 7.08
C ILE A 4 -15.50 -5.24 6.30
N GLN A 5 -14.53 -5.86 6.95
CA GLN A 5 -13.22 -6.18 6.38
C GLN A 5 -13.02 -7.69 6.32
N THR A 6 -12.32 -8.20 5.31
CA THR A 6 -11.97 -9.62 5.21
C THR A 6 -11.14 -10.08 6.40
N ARG A 7 -10.19 -9.24 6.80
CA ARG A 7 -9.35 -9.38 7.99
C ARG A 7 -8.88 -8.01 8.47
N LEU A 8 -8.50 -7.89 9.72
CA LEU A 8 -7.85 -6.70 10.25
C LEU A 8 -6.33 -6.86 10.22
N THR A 9 -5.65 -5.98 9.51
CA THR A 9 -4.18 -5.91 9.50
C THR A 9 -3.69 -4.87 10.49
N HIS A 10 -2.51 -5.07 11.10
CA HIS A 10 -1.96 -4.19 12.12
C HIS A 10 -1.84 -2.73 11.64
N TYR A 11 -1.44 -2.51 10.40
CA TYR A 11 -1.27 -1.15 9.85
C TYR A 11 -2.60 -0.40 9.65
N ARG A 12 -3.75 -1.09 9.75
CA ARG A 12 -5.10 -0.48 9.69
C ARG A 12 -5.65 -0.08 11.04
N ILE A 13 -5.03 -0.51 12.13
CA ILE A 13 -5.47 -0.17 13.50
C ILE A 13 -5.58 1.34 13.69
N PRO A 14 -4.54 2.16 13.39
CA PRO A 14 -4.63 3.60 13.57
C PRO A 14 -5.74 4.25 12.75
N LEU A 15 -5.99 3.77 11.53
CA LEU A 15 -7.08 4.26 10.69
C LEU A 15 -8.44 4.09 11.39
N PHE A 16 -8.75 2.88 11.86
CA PHE A 16 -10.06 2.60 12.46
C PHE A 16 -10.25 3.30 13.81
N GLN A 17 -9.19 3.43 14.60
CA GLN A 17 -9.23 4.22 15.85
C GLN A 17 -9.54 5.69 15.57
N LYS A 18 -8.74 6.34 14.73
CA LYS A 18 -8.93 7.75 14.35
C LYS A 18 -10.29 7.99 13.66
N LEU A 19 -10.72 7.08 12.80
CA LEU A 19 -12.01 7.17 12.10
C LEU A 19 -13.18 7.07 13.08
N ARG A 20 -13.13 6.14 14.04
CA ARG A 20 -14.16 6.00 15.08
C ARG A 20 -14.28 7.25 15.93
N GLU A 21 -13.15 7.79 16.40
CA GLU A 21 -13.09 9.01 17.18
C GLU A 21 -13.64 10.22 16.40
N ASN A 22 -13.28 10.31 15.11
CA ASN A 22 -13.72 11.43 14.28
C ASN A 22 -15.22 11.36 13.97
N LEU A 23 -15.75 10.17 13.64
CA LEU A 23 -17.17 9.96 13.37
C LEU A 23 -18.05 10.21 14.61
N ALA A 24 -17.56 9.88 15.81
CA ALA A 24 -18.27 10.14 17.05
C ALA A 24 -18.59 11.63 17.26
N LYS A 25 -17.73 12.56 16.77
CA LYS A 25 -17.96 14.02 16.82
C LYS A 25 -19.20 14.45 16.01
N TYR A 26 -19.63 13.61 15.05
CA TYR A 26 -20.80 13.83 14.21
C TYR A 26 -22.00 12.95 14.62
N GLY A 27 -21.94 12.32 15.80
CA GLY A 27 -22.99 11.43 16.29
C GLY A 27 -23.10 10.10 15.54
N ILE A 28 -22.06 9.70 14.80
CA ILE A 28 -22.04 8.47 14.02
C ILE A 28 -21.28 7.38 14.79
N ASP A 29 -22.01 6.33 15.21
CA ASP A 29 -21.39 5.15 15.83
C ASP A 29 -20.83 4.21 14.74
N LEU A 30 -19.51 3.89 14.86
CA LEU A 30 -18.81 2.98 13.96
C LEU A 30 -18.70 1.58 14.58
N LYS A 31 -19.26 0.58 13.89
CA LYS A 31 -19.02 -0.85 14.16
C LYS A 31 -18.04 -1.39 13.13
N LEU A 32 -16.90 -1.89 13.58
CA LEU A 32 -15.95 -2.61 12.73
C LEU A 32 -16.19 -4.11 12.89
N ILE A 33 -16.42 -4.78 11.77
CA ILE A 33 -16.58 -6.24 11.71
C ILE A 33 -15.47 -6.78 10.82
N HIS A 34 -14.71 -7.75 11.30
CA HIS A 34 -13.68 -8.35 10.45
C HIS A 34 -13.62 -9.86 10.64
N GLY A 35 -13.19 -10.53 9.57
CA GLY A 35 -12.93 -11.96 9.62
C GLY A 35 -11.57 -12.29 10.21
N LYS A 36 -11.39 -13.54 10.62
CA LYS A 36 -10.07 -14.11 10.93
C LYS A 36 -9.32 -14.39 9.62
N ALA A 37 -7.99 -14.24 9.65
CA ALA A 37 -7.14 -14.65 8.54
C ALA A 37 -7.25 -16.16 8.28
N ILE A 38 -7.27 -16.58 7.00
CA ILE A 38 -7.45 -17.99 6.62
C ILE A 38 -6.40 -18.39 5.57
N GLY A 39 -5.90 -19.62 5.66
CA GLY A 39 -4.93 -20.19 4.72
C GLY A 39 -3.59 -19.44 4.76
N SER A 40 -3.01 -19.14 3.61
CA SER A 40 -1.73 -18.40 3.50
C SER A 40 -1.75 -17.00 4.14
N GLU A 41 -2.93 -16.42 4.38
CA GLU A 41 -3.04 -15.15 5.10
C GLU A 41 -2.78 -15.30 6.60
N SER A 42 -3.05 -16.48 7.20
CA SER A 42 -2.78 -16.76 8.62
C SER A 42 -1.29 -16.92 8.94
N GLU A 43 -0.48 -17.23 7.92
CA GLU A 43 0.98 -17.34 8.05
C GLU A 43 1.67 -15.96 8.10
N ARG A 44 0.94 -14.89 7.80
CA ARG A 44 1.47 -13.54 7.83
C ARG A 44 1.35 -12.97 9.24
N ASN A 45 2.47 -12.56 9.83
CA ASN A 45 2.52 -11.90 11.13
C ASN A 45 2.08 -10.42 11.06
N ASP A 46 0.95 -10.16 10.36
CA ASP A 46 0.42 -8.81 10.13
C ASP A 46 -1.02 -8.63 10.65
N THR A 47 -1.48 -9.55 11.51
CA THR A 47 -2.83 -9.49 12.11
C THR A 47 -2.89 -8.38 13.16
N GLY A 48 -3.91 -7.52 13.06
CA GLY A 48 -4.23 -6.49 14.03
C GLY A 48 -5.32 -6.93 15.01
N HIS A 49 -5.41 -6.24 16.15
CA HIS A 49 -6.46 -6.43 17.15
C HIS A 49 -7.03 -5.08 17.62
N LEU A 50 -8.34 -5.03 17.78
CA LEU A 50 -9.07 -3.90 18.36
C LEU A 50 -10.18 -4.47 19.27
N ASP A 51 -10.15 -4.11 20.56
CA ASP A 51 -11.07 -4.65 21.57
C ASP A 51 -12.54 -4.38 21.26
N TRP A 52 -12.83 -3.30 20.54
CA TRP A 52 -14.19 -2.91 20.17
C TRP A 52 -14.65 -3.48 18.83
N ALA A 53 -13.78 -4.16 18.07
CA ALA A 53 -14.13 -4.77 16.81
C ALA A 53 -14.80 -6.13 17.01
N ILE A 54 -15.76 -6.45 16.12
CA ILE A 54 -16.46 -7.73 16.12
C ILE A 54 -15.72 -8.68 15.19
N ILE A 55 -15.28 -9.81 15.75
CA ILE A 55 -14.59 -10.85 14.99
C ILE A 55 -15.59 -11.91 14.55
N VAL A 56 -15.52 -12.28 13.27
CA VAL A 56 -16.32 -13.36 12.68
C VAL A 56 -15.42 -14.41 12.03
N ASP A 57 -15.87 -15.66 12.01
CA ASP A 57 -15.15 -16.72 11.32
C ASP A 57 -15.48 -16.70 9.83
N ASN A 58 -14.46 -16.46 9.01
CA ASN A 58 -14.58 -16.56 7.57
C ASN A 58 -14.75 -18.02 7.14
N ILE A 59 -15.70 -18.31 6.26
CA ILE A 59 -15.96 -19.66 5.74
C ILE A 59 -15.54 -19.71 4.28
N LYS A 60 -14.56 -20.55 3.95
CA LYS A 60 -14.13 -20.81 2.58
C LYS A 60 -15.06 -21.80 1.91
N LEU A 61 -15.50 -21.46 0.72
CA LEU A 61 -16.30 -22.30 -0.15
C LEU A 61 -15.57 -22.45 -1.49
N LYS A 62 -15.46 -23.68 -2.00
CA LYS A 62 -14.97 -23.93 -3.36
C LYS A 62 -16.14 -24.30 -4.26
N LEU A 63 -16.37 -23.51 -5.30
CA LEU A 63 -17.42 -23.78 -6.30
C LEU A 63 -16.79 -23.69 -7.69
N CYS A 64 -16.87 -24.77 -8.46
CA CYS A 64 -16.32 -24.86 -9.83
C CYS A 64 -14.86 -24.35 -9.95
N GLY A 65 -14.00 -24.71 -9.00
CA GLY A 65 -12.59 -24.29 -8.97
C GLY A 65 -12.34 -22.85 -8.51
N VAL A 66 -13.39 -22.09 -8.21
CA VAL A 66 -13.30 -20.71 -7.68
C VAL A 66 -13.40 -20.74 -6.16
N GLU A 67 -12.44 -20.09 -5.49
CA GLU A 67 -12.50 -19.88 -4.03
C GLU A 67 -13.39 -18.68 -3.72
N LEU A 68 -14.48 -18.93 -2.98
CA LEU A 68 -15.41 -17.93 -2.48
C LEU A 68 -15.29 -17.82 -0.97
N LEU A 69 -15.68 -16.68 -0.42
CA LEU A 69 -15.61 -16.42 1.01
C LEU A 69 -16.97 -15.92 1.52
N TRP A 70 -17.49 -16.61 2.51
CA TRP A 70 -18.67 -16.19 3.25
C TRP A 70 -18.26 -15.59 4.61
N GLN A 71 -18.79 -14.39 4.91
CA GLN A 71 -18.61 -13.73 6.20
C GLN A 71 -19.98 -13.63 6.90
N PRO A 72 -20.19 -14.27 8.07
CA PRO A 72 -21.47 -14.28 8.76
C PRO A 72 -21.74 -12.99 9.55
N ALA A 73 -21.69 -11.83 8.86
CA ALA A 73 -21.82 -10.51 9.47
C ALA A 73 -23.26 -9.96 9.53
N LEU A 74 -24.24 -10.62 8.89
CA LEU A 74 -25.60 -10.09 8.72
C LEU A 74 -26.30 -9.69 10.02
N LYS A 75 -26.10 -10.47 11.10
CA LYS A 75 -26.73 -10.18 12.41
C LYS A 75 -26.21 -8.89 13.04
N TYR A 76 -24.96 -8.52 12.77
CA TYR A 76 -24.30 -7.36 13.37
C TYR A 76 -24.62 -6.04 12.66
N ILE A 77 -25.04 -6.11 11.39
CA ILE A 77 -25.37 -4.94 10.57
C ILE A 77 -26.87 -4.61 10.54
N LYS A 78 -27.70 -5.34 11.30
CA LYS A 78 -29.17 -5.22 11.26
C LYS A 78 -29.63 -3.75 11.46
N ASN A 79 -29.01 -3.03 12.39
CA ASN A 79 -29.36 -1.65 12.76
C ASN A 79 -28.35 -0.62 12.20
N SER A 80 -27.73 -0.89 11.05
CA SER A 80 -26.81 0.06 10.41
C SER A 80 -27.49 0.74 9.23
N ASP A 81 -27.42 2.06 9.15
CA ASP A 81 -27.94 2.86 8.03
C ASP A 81 -27.02 2.74 6.81
N LEU A 82 -25.72 2.65 7.05
CA LEU A 82 -24.68 2.48 6.03
C LEU A 82 -23.82 1.25 6.35
N VAL A 83 -23.59 0.41 5.35
CA VAL A 83 -22.66 -0.72 5.41
C VAL A 83 -21.60 -0.55 4.33
N ILE A 84 -20.34 -0.43 4.76
CA ILE A 84 -19.17 -0.33 3.87
C ILE A 84 -18.49 -1.69 3.84
N VAL A 85 -18.26 -2.24 2.66
CA VAL A 85 -17.60 -3.55 2.47
C VAL A 85 -16.38 -3.43 1.59
N SER A 86 -15.38 -4.29 1.82
CA SER A 86 -14.24 -4.42 0.91
C SER A 86 -14.73 -4.89 -0.46
N GLN A 87 -14.30 -4.20 -1.52
CA GLN A 87 -14.64 -4.58 -2.88
C GLN A 87 -13.75 -5.75 -3.33
N GLU A 88 -14.19 -6.96 -3.02
CA GLU A 88 -13.58 -8.22 -3.46
C GLU A 88 -14.63 -9.14 -4.05
N ASN A 89 -14.38 -9.68 -5.25
CA ASN A 89 -15.36 -10.52 -5.94
C ASN A 89 -15.58 -11.89 -5.31
N ARG A 90 -14.64 -12.34 -4.48
CA ARG A 90 -14.78 -13.60 -3.74
C ARG A 90 -15.75 -13.51 -2.56
N LEU A 91 -16.16 -12.28 -2.15
CA LEU A 91 -17.01 -12.06 -0.99
C LEU A 91 -18.49 -12.23 -1.34
N LEU A 92 -19.08 -13.36 -0.97
CA LEU A 92 -20.48 -13.66 -1.22
C LEU A 92 -21.41 -12.69 -0.49
N LEU A 93 -21.02 -12.19 0.67
CA LEU A 93 -21.79 -11.22 1.44
C LEU A 93 -22.07 -9.94 0.62
N ASN A 94 -21.11 -9.49 -0.20
CA ASN A 94 -21.26 -8.29 -1.02
C ASN A 94 -22.47 -8.42 -1.99
N TYR A 95 -22.60 -9.56 -2.65
CA TYR A 95 -23.73 -9.83 -3.58
C TYR A 95 -25.05 -9.88 -2.83
N LEU A 96 -25.08 -10.56 -1.69
CA LEU A 96 -26.29 -10.63 -0.87
C LEU A 96 -26.73 -9.25 -0.37
N LEU A 97 -25.80 -8.39 0.02
CA LEU A 97 -26.10 -7.02 0.46
C LEU A 97 -26.68 -6.19 -0.68
N LEU A 98 -26.10 -6.29 -1.89
CA LEU A 98 -26.63 -5.59 -3.07
C LEU A 98 -28.03 -6.06 -3.47
N ILE A 99 -28.33 -7.36 -3.32
CA ILE A 99 -29.69 -7.90 -3.56
C ILE A 99 -30.63 -7.39 -2.47
N LYS A 100 -30.27 -7.50 -1.20
CA LYS A 100 -31.11 -7.03 -0.07
C LYS A 100 -31.33 -5.53 -0.06
N LYS A 101 -30.47 -4.74 -0.65
CA LYS A 101 -30.62 -3.29 -0.81
C LYS A 101 -31.95 -2.94 -1.51
N VAL A 102 -32.40 -3.76 -2.45
CA VAL A 102 -33.65 -3.54 -3.19
C VAL A 102 -34.88 -3.55 -2.24
N PHE A 103 -34.79 -4.25 -1.12
CA PHE A 103 -35.88 -4.44 -0.15
C PHE A 103 -35.69 -3.66 1.16
N ASN A 104 -34.53 -3.01 1.35
CA ASN A 104 -34.19 -2.31 2.58
C ASN A 104 -33.60 -0.93 2.27
N HIS A 105 -33.96 0.07 3.08
CA HIS A 105 -33.40 1.44 2.96
C HIS A 105 -31.94 1.58 3.38
N LYS A 106 -31.22 0.46 3.56
CA LYS A 106 -29.80 0.47 3.91
C LYS A 106 -28.92 0.88 2.75
N LYS A 107 -28.04 1.82 2.98
CA LYS A 107 -27.01 2.20 2.01
C LYS A 107 -25.85 1.22 2.04
N ILE A 108 -25.43 0.80 0.87
CA ILE A 108 -24.29 -0.10 0.67
C ILE A 108 -23.21 0.64 -0.06
N ALA A 109 -22.02 0.70 0.52
CA ALA A 109 -20.86 1.32 -0.09
C ALA A 109 -19.71 0.31 -0.28
N PHE A 110 -18.96 0.49 -1.36
CA PHE A 110 -17.74 -0.26 -1.61
C PHE A 110 -16.51 0.56 -1.24
N TRP A 111 -15.52 -0.13 -0.70
CA TRP A 111 -14.20 0.42 -0.41
C TRP A 111 -13.13 -0.46 -1.06
N GLY A 112 -12.34 0.10 -1.98
CA GLY A 112 -11.33 -0.70 -2.66
C GLY A 112 -10.72 -0.08 -3.90
N HIS A 113 -10.12 -0.95 -4.71
CA HIS A 113 -9.32 -0.58 -5.88
C HIS A 113 -10.12 -0.40 -7.17
N GLY A 114 -11.39 -0.84 -7.22
CA GLY A 114 -12.23 -0.79 -8.42
C GLY A 114 -11.86 -1.79 -9.52
N LYS A 115 -10.60 -2.22 -9.60
CA LYS A 115 -10.08 -3.16 -10.61
C LYS A 115 -9.01 -4.07 -9.99
N ASN A 116 -8.88 -5.29 -10.52
CA ASN A 116 -7.68 -6.08 -10.25
C ASN A 116 -6.56 -5.61 -11.20
N PHE A 117 -5.61 -4.85 -10.69
CA PHE A 117 -4.48 -4.33 -11.47
C PHE A 117 -3.54 -5.43 -12.01
N GLN A 118 -3.70 -6.66 -11.51
CA GLN A 118 -2.87 -7.80 -11.90
C GLN A 118 -3.43 -8.57 -13.12
N ASN A 119 -4.60 -8.19 -13.66
CA ASN A 119 -5.25 -8.94 -14.73
C ASN A 119 -5.43 -8.06 -15.98
N MET A 120 -4.69 -8.38 -17.05
CA MET A 120 -4.55 -7.56 -18.25
C MET A 120 -5.59 -7.84 -19.36
N ASN A 121 -6.56 -8.76 -19.16
CA ASN A 121 -7.55 -9.08 -20.22
C ASN A 121 -8.95 -8.51 -19.93
N PRO A 122 -9.34 -7.37 -20.58
CA PRO A 122 -10.61 -6.69 -20.35
C PRO A 122 -11.86 -7.47 -20.82
N GLN A 123 -11.70 -8.45 -21.73
CA GLN A 123 -12.80 -9.22 -22.33
C GLN A 123 -13.11 -10.51 -21.55
N ASN A 124 -12.41 -10.80 -20.48
CA ASN A 124 -12.69 -11.96 -19.64
C ASN A 124 -14.10 -11.83 -19.04
N PRO A 125 -14.99 -12.86 -19.15
CA PRO A 125 -16.33 -12.84 -18.55
C PRO A 125 -16.34 -12.45 -17.05
N LYS A 126 -15.27 -12.78 -16.33
CA LYS A 126 -15.09 -12.37 -14.93
C LYS A 126 -14.93 -10.85 -14.80
N GLU A 127 -14.28 -10.18 -15.76
CA GLU A 127 -14.12 -8.71 -15.72
C GLU A 127 -15.43 -8.00 -16.11
N VAL A 128 -16.20 -8.54 -17.05
CA VAL A 128 -17.53 -8.03 -17.42
C VAL A 128 -18.47 -8.13 -16.20
N PHE A 129 -18.48 -9.28 -15.50
CA PHE A 129 -19.25 -9.47 -14.28
C PHE A 129 -18.83 -8.49 -13.18
N LYS A 130 -17.53 -8.29 -12.97
CA LYS A 130 -17.02 -7.29 -12.02
C LYS A 130 -17.51 -5.89 -12.36
N ARG A 131 -17.41 -5.49 -13.64
CA ARG A 131 -17.82 -4.17 -14.11
C ARG A 131 -19.29 -3.90 -13.87
N PHE A 132 -20.14 -4.93 -14.03
CA PHE A 132 -21.56 -4.83 -13.70
C PHE A 132 -21.79 -4.50 -12.22
N PHE A 133 -21.06 -5.16 -11.30
CA PHE A 133 -21.24 -4.93 -9.87
C PHE A 133 -20.58 -3.64 -9.35
N LEU A 134 -19.59 -3.08 -10.09
CA LEU A 134 -18.95 -1.81 -9.74
C LEU A 134 -19.95 -0.65 -9.64
N THR A 135 -21.02 -0.67 -10.44
CA THR A 135 -21.99 0.43 -10.52
C THR A 135 -23.19 0.26 -9.59
N LYS A 136 -23.24 -0.81 -8.76
CA LYS A 136 -24.41 -1.14 -7.94
C LYS A 136 -24.44 -0.56 -6.53
N PRO A 137 -23.30 -0.26 -5.86
CA PRO A 137 -23.35 0.35 -4.53
C PRO A 137 -23.92 1.77 -4.58
N ASP A 138 -24.34 2.29 -3.43
CA ASP A 138 -24.84 3.67 -3.29
C ASP A 138 -23.70 4.68 -3.26
N TRP A 139 -22.50 4.24 -2.78
CA TRP A 139 -21.32 5.07 -2.65
C TRP A 139 -20.04 4.28 -2.88
N TRP A 140 -18.99 4.98 -3.33
CA TRP A 140 -17.66 4.43 -3.47
C TRP A 140 -16.64 5.20 -2.65
N PHE A 141 -15.88 4.46 -1.84
CA PHE A 141 -14.67 4.92 -1.19
C PHE A 141 -13.46 4.41 -2.00
N ALA A 142 -13.04 5.22 -2.96
CA ALA A 142 -11.96 4.90 -3.87
C ALA A 142 -10.60 5.06 -3.18
N TYR A 143 -9.67 4.12 -3.37
CA TYR A 143 -8.35 4.20 -2.76
C TYR A 143 -7.57 5.42 -3.24
N THR A 144 -7.58 5.69 -4.54
CA THR A 144 -6.81 6.76 -5.19
C THR A 144 -7.60 7.37 -6.36
N ASP A 145 -7.09 8.44 -6.94
CA ASP A 145 -7.65 9.02 -8.16
C ASP A 145 -7.63 8.04 -9.35
N LEU A 146 -6.69 7.10 -9.39
CA LEU A 146 -6.69 6.02 -10.40
C LEU A 146 -7.94 5.14 -10.25
N THR A 147 -8.34 4.81 -9.02
CA THR A 147 -9.59 4.09 -8.76
C THR A 147 -10.81 4.91 -9.18
N LYS A 148 -10.81 6.22 -8.86
CA LYS A 148 -11.88 7.12 -9.31
C LYS A 148 -12.02 7.13 -10.83
N LYS A 149 -10.91 7.22 -11.57
CA LYS A 149 -10.93 7.14 -13.04
C LYS A 149 -11.58 5.87 -13.55
N ILE A 150 -11.23 4.71 -12.99
CA ILE A 150 -11.81 3.41 -13.35
C ILE A 150 -13.34 3.41 -13.15
N LEU A 151 -13.82 4.02 -12.06
CA LEU A 151 -15.26 4.11 -11.77
C LEU A 151 -15.97 5.04 -12.74
N LEU A 152 -15.37 6.18 -13.09
CA LEU A 152 -15.90 7.10 -14.10
C LEU A 152 -15.96 6.45 -15.48
N ASP A 153 -14.93 5.71 -15.88
CA ASP A 153 -14.88 4.93 -17.14
C ASP A 153 -15.95 3.81 -17.15
N ALA A 154 -16.42 3.36 -15.97
CA ALA A 154 -17.54 2.43 -15.82
C ALA A 154 -18.91 3.15 -15.75
N ASN A 155 -18.96 4.48 -16.00
CA ASN A 155 -20.14 5.33 -15.89
C ASN A 155 -20.75 5.40 -14.47
N TYR A 156 -19.94 5.25 -13.42
CA TYR A 156 -20.42 5.48 -12.06
C TYR A 156 -20.46 6.99 -11.74
N PRO A 157 -21.50 7.51 -11.07
CA PRO A 157 -21.66 8.95 -10.83
C PRO A 157 -20.53 9.54 -10.00
N ALA A 158 -19.89 10.59 -10.51
CA ALA A 158 -18.79 11.29 -9.82
C ALA A 158 -19.17 11.81 -8.42
N SER A 159 -20.43 12.26 -8.26
CA SER A 159 -20.97 12.78 -6.99
C SER A 159 -21.08 11.71 -5.88
N LYS A 160 -20.97 10.43 -6.24
CA LYS A 160 -21.05 9.29 -5.32
C LYS A 160 -19.68 8.62 -5.09
N ILE A 161 -18.58 9.29 -5.42
CA ILE A 161 -17.22 8.79 -5.23
C ILE A 161 -16.48 9.71 -4.25
N SER A 162 -15.96 9.13 -3.17
CA SER A 162 -14.97 9.76 -2.29
C SER A 162 -13.60 9.14 -2.52
N VAL A 163 -12.62 9.93 -2.90
CA VAL A 163 -11.22 9.48 -2.97
C VAL A 163 -10.62 9.59 -1.58
N LEU A 164 -10.17 8.47 -1.04
CA LEU A 164 -9.66 8.41 0.33
C LEU A 164 -8.20 8.85 0.44
N ASN A 165 -7.43 8.71 -0.64
CA ASN A 165 -5.97 8.74 -0.61
C ASN A 165 -5.45 7.71 0.40
N ASN A 166 -5.56 6.42 0.01
CA ASN A 166 -5.25 5.27 0.86
C ASN A 166 -3.89 5.43 1.54
N SER A 167 -3.87 5.43 2.88
CA SER A 167 -2.69 5.75 3.67
C SER A 167 -2.48 4.79 4.84
N ILE A 168 -1.31 4.90 5.45
CA ILE A 168 -0.93 4.30 6.73
C ILE A 168 -0.46 5.39 7.68
N ASP A 169 -0.40 5.08 8.96
CA ASP A 169 0.19 5.99 9.94
C ASP A 169 1.71 6.05 9.78
N THR A 170 2.21 7.20 9.33
CA THR A 170 3.65 7.48 9.20
C THR A 170 4.18 8.36 10.33
N SER A 171 3.39 8.65 11.36
CA SER A 171 3.79 9.52 12.47
C SER A 171 4.98 8.96 13.24
N GLU A 172 4.99 7.65 13.47
CA GLU A 172 6.10 6.97 14.11
C GLU A 172 7.38 7.05 13.26
N ILE A 173 7.28 6.86 11.94
CA ILE A 173 8.39 7.00 10.99
C ILE A 173 8.96 8.42 11.03
N LYS A 174 8.09 9.44 10.98
CA LYS A 174 8.50 10.85 11.07
C LYS A 174 9.17 11.15 12.42
N THR A 175 8.66 10.60 13.52
CA THR A 175 9.24 10.75 14.86
C THR A 175 10.61 10.11 14.92
N PHE A 176 10.74 8.86 14.49
CA PHE A 176 12.02 8.15 14.47
C PHE A 176 13.03 8.80 13.53
N SER A 177 12.59 9.33 12.40
CA SER A 177 13.47 10.04 11.47
C SER A 177 14.19 11.24 12.13
N LYS A 178 13.51 11.94 13.04
CA LYS A 178 14.11 13.05 13.81
C LYS A 178 15.15 12.59 14.83
N LEU A 179 15.10 11.34 15.27
CA LEU A 179 16.04 10.76 16.22
C LEU A 179 17.29 10.16 15.56
N VAL A 180 17.30 10.07 14.22
CA VAL A 180 18.45 9.60 13.45
C VAL A 180 19.43 10.74 13.28
N THR A 181 20.62 10.60 13.88
CA THR A 181 21.73 11.55 13.77
C THR A 181 22.81 11.02 12.82
N GLU A 182 23.65 11.89 12.29
CA GLU A 182 24.79 11.50 11.46
C GLU A 182 25.75 10.55 12.19
N GLU A 183 25.94 10.70 13.49
CA GLU A 183 26.76 9.79 14.31
C GLU A 183 26.20 8.37 14.32
N LYS A 184 24.86 8.23 14.45
CA LYS A 184 24.20 6.92 14.40
C LYS A 184 24.30 6.28 13.03
N LEU A 185 24.15 7.07 11.97
CA LEU A 185 24.32 6.61 10.59
C LEU A 185 25.76 6.18 10.35
N PHE A 186 26.75 6.95 10.80
CA PHE A 186 28.17 6.60 10.71
C PHE A 186 28.48 5.30 11.46
N SER A 187 28.00 5.18 12.70
CA SER A 187 28.16 3.96 13.50
C SER A 187 27.56 2.74 12.81
N LEU A 188 26.33 2.86 12.29
CA LEU A 188 25.66 1.78 11.58
C LEU A 188 26.39 1.40 10.28
N ARG A 189 26.86 2.39 9.49
CA ARG A 189 27.67 2.15 8.28
C ARG A 189 28.91 1.32 8.61
N SER A 190 29.62 1.70 9.67
CA SER A 190 30.82 0.98 10.14
C SER A 190 30.48 -0.43 10.60
N GLN A 191 29.39 -0.61 11.33
CA GLN A 191 28.94 -1.90 11.86
C GLN A 191 28.61 -2.91 10.75
N ILE A 192 27.96 -2.46 9.67
CA ILE A 192 27.56 -3.35 8.56
C ILE A 192 28.54 -3.34 7.38
N GLY A 193 29.66 -2.61 7.50
CA GLY A 193 30.76 -2.63 6.55
C GLY A 193 30.56 -1.76 5.30
N ILE A 194 29.66 -0.78 5.32
CA ILE A 194 29.45 0.17 4.21
C ILE A 194 30.66 1.11 4.10
N LYS A 195 31.28 1.12 2.93
CA LYS A 195 32.45 1.97 2.59
C LYS A 195 32.11 3.04 1.57
N GLY A 196 31.15 2.77 0.69
CA GLY A 196 30.77 3.65 -0.39
C GLY A 196 29.93 4.85 0.08
N ARG A 197 29.84 5.88 -0.77
CA ARG A 197 29.08 7.10 -0.51
C ARG A 197 27.71 7.07 -1.14
N HIS A 198 27.54 6.29 -2.21
CA HIS A 198 26.29 6.19 -2.97
C HIS A 198 25.52 4.95 -2.52
N ILE A 199 24.44 5.15 -1.77
CA ILE A 199 23.70 4.05 -1.16
C ILE A 199 22.29 4.01 -1.71
N GLY A 200 21.95 2.90 -2.38
CA GLY A 200 20.59 2.54 -2.70
C GLY A 200 19.99 1.66 -1.59
N VAL A 201 18.71 1.85 -1.27
CA VAL A 201 18.00 1.03 -0.29
C VAL A 201 16.80 0.34 -0.92
N PHE A 202 16.56 -0.92 -0.58
CA PHE A 202 15.31 -1.64 -0.80
C PHE A 202 14.70 -1.98 0.56
N CYS A 203 13.39 -1.76 0.73
CA CYS A 203 12.67 -2.16 1.93
C CYS A 203 11.31 -2.76 1.57
N GLY A 204 11.04 -3.97 2.06
CA GLY A 204 9.75 -4.63 1.87
C GLY A 204 9.82 -6.15 1.89
N SER A 205 8.66 -6.81 1.74
CA SER A 205 8.58 -8.25 1.62
C SER A 205 9.25 -8.73 0.32
N ILE A 206 10.03 -9.81 0.42
CA ILE A 206 10.84 -10.36 -0.68
C ILE A 206 10.15 -11.63 -1.18
N TYR A 207 9.31 -11.51 -2.23
CA TYR A 207 8.55 -12.59 -2.84
C TYR A 207 8.58 -12.49 -4.38
N PRO A 208 8.18 -13.53 -5.14
CA PRO A 208 8.36 -13.58 -6.60
C PRO A 208 7.82 -12.34 -7.36
N GLY A 209 6.71 -11.77 -6.89
CA GLY A 209 6.14 -10.57 -7.52
C GLY A 209 7.03 -9.34 -7.44
N LYS A 210 7.91 -9.24 -6.46
CA LYS A 210 8.87 -8.13 -6.32
C LYS A 210 10.03 -8.20 -7.30
N LYS A 211 10.20 -9.35 -7.98
CA LYS A 211 11.25 -9.58 -8.99
C LYS A 211 12.64 -9.14 -8.52
N ILE A 212 13.03 -9.61 -7.33
CA ILE A 212 14.28 -9.20 -6.66
C ILE A 212 15.52 -9.42 -7.56
N ASN A 213 15.49 -10.36 -8.50
CA ASN A 213 16.54 -10.58 -9.47
C ASN A 213 16.79 -9.34 -10.34
N ILE A 214 15.73 -8.61 -10.73
CA ILE A 214 15.85 -7.38 -11.53
C ILE A 214 16.50 -6.27 -10.69
N LEU A 215 16.16 -6.17 -9.40
CA LEU A 215 16.84 -5.24 -8.49
C LEU A 215 18.34 -5.52 -8.41
N LEU A 216 18.72 -6.80 -8.25
CA LEU A 216 20.12 -7.20 -8.13
C LEU A 216 20.89 -6.97 -9.44
N GLU A 217 20.26 -7.27 -10.59
CA GLU A 217 20.86 -7.00 -11.90
C GLU A 217 21.06 -5.50 -12.13
N ALA A 218 20.07 -4.69 -11.82
CA ALA A 218 20.19 -3.23 -11.86
C ALA A 218 21.31 -2.74 -10.93
N ALA A 219 21.41 -3.29 -9.72
CA ALA A 219 22.45 -2.93 -8.77
C ALA A 219 23.86 -3.24 -9.29
N LEU A 220 24.05 -4.37 -9.99
CA LEU A 220 25.32 -4.71 -10.66
C LEU A 220 25.66 -3.69 -11.77
N GLN A 221 24.67 -3.28 -12.57
CA GLN A 221 24.87 -2.27 -13.59
C GLN A 221 25.14 -0.87 -12.99
N ILE A 222 24.46 -0.50 -11.89
CA ILE A 222 24.76 0.75 -11.17
C ILE A 222 26.19 0.72 -10.63
N ARG A 223 26.60 -0.38 -10.01
CA ARG A 223 27.95 -0.56 -9.46
C ARG A 223 29.03 -0.45 -10.54
N SER A 224 28.76 -0.91 -11.76
CA SER A 224 29.72 -0.78 -12.88
C SER A 224 29.90 0.67 -13.37
N GLN A 225 28.92 1.57 -13.08
CA GLN A 225 28.99 2.99 -13.43
C GLN A 225 29.43 3.87 -12.24
N ILE A 226 29.17 3.42 -11.01
CA ILE A 226 29.46 4.13 -9.76
C ILE A 226 30.24 3.18 -8.84
N ASP A 227 31.56 3.26 -8.85
CA ASP A 227 32.48 2.33 -8.18
C ASP A 227 32.27 2.23 -6.66
N ASP A 228 31.71 3.27 -6.02
CA ASP A 228 31.42 3.31 -4.59
C ASP A 228 29.92 3.18 -4.28
N PHE A 229 29.11 2.64 -5.22
CA PHE A 229 27.71 2.32 -4.97
C PHE A 229 27.57 1.12 -4.04
N GLU A 230 26.64 1.20 -3.09
CA GLU A 230 26.28 0.08 -2.19
C GLU A 230 24.78 -0.10 -2.11
N LEU A 231 24.33 -1.35 -1.96
CA LEU A 231 22.94 -1.70 -1.85
C LEU A 231 22.61 -2.26 -0.46
N VAL A 232 21.67 -1.63 0.24
CA VAL A 232 21.11 -2.15 1.50
C VAL A 232 19.74 -2.75 1.23
N VAL A 233 19.54 -4.03 1.58
CA VAL A 233 18.27 -4.75 1.39
C VAL A 233 17.67 -5.10 2.74
N ILE A 234 16.48 -4.51 3.02
CA ILE A 234 15.73 -4.68 4.26
C ILE A 234 14.47 -5.47 3.96
N GLY A 235 14.28 -6.61 4.61
CA GLY A 235 13.07 -7.40 4.44
C GLY A 235 13.27 -8.89 4.59
N ALA A 236 12.17 -9.62 4.45
CA ALA A 236 12.14 -11.08 4.48
C ALA A 236 11.08 -11.60 3.51
N GLY A 237 11.13 -12.88 3.23
CA GLY A 237 10.17 -13.55 2.37
C GLY A 237 10.76 -14.78 1.68
N PRO A 238 9.95 -15.50 0.89
CA PRO A 238 10.39 -16.75 0.26
C PRO A 238 11.61 -16.59 -0.67
N ASP A 239 11.79 -15.41 -1.30
CA ASP A 239 12.91 -15.15 -2.21
C ASP A 239 14.12 -14.50 -1.52
N ALA A 240 14.10 -14.32 -0.19
CA ALA A 240 15.20 -13.69 0.56
C ALA A 240 16.53 -14.45 0.40
N TYR A 241 16.48 -15.75 0.14
CA TYR A 241 17.67 -16.57 -0.13
C TYR A 241 18.47 -16.09 -1.35
N ILE A 242 17.81 -15.45 -2.34
CA ILE A 242 18.46 -14.88 -3.53
C ILE A 242 19.36 -13.71 -3.11
N VAL A 243 18.81 -12.81 -2.28
CA VAL A 243 19.56 -11.66 -1.75
C VAL A 243 20.72 -12.12 -0.87
N TYR A 244 20.48 -13.13 0.00
CA TYR A 244 21.52 -13.70 0.85
C TYR A 244 22.71 -14.27 0.04
N LYS A 245 22.42 -14.98 -1.06
CA LYS A 245 23.45 -15.47 -1.98
C LYS A 245 24.21 -14.32 -2.63
N ALA A 246 23.50 -13.29 -3.11
CA ALA A 246 24.13 -12.11 -3.71
C ALA A 246 25.06 -11.38 -2.72
N ALA A 247 24.62 -11.19 -1.48
CA ALA A 247 25.42 -10.56 -0.42
C ALA A 247 26.69 -11.35 -0.07
N LYS A 248 26.67 -12.66 -0.20
CA LYS A 248 27.90 -13.49 -0.06
C LYS A 248 28.89 -13.32 -1.20
N SER A 249 28.40 -13.08 -2.41
CA SER A 249 29.23 -12.94 -3.62
C SER A 249 29.73 -11.52 -3.82
N PHE A 250 28.98 -10.52 -3.34
CA PHE A 250 29.25 -9.10 -3.55
C PHE A 250 29.27 -8.35 -2.21
N PRO A 251 30.45 -8.02 -1.65
CA PRO A 251 30.59 -7.38 -0.33
C PRO A 251 29.90 -6.02 -0.19
N TRP A 252 29.52 -5.38 -1.29
CA TRP A 252 28.81 -4.11 -1.34
C TRP A 252 27.27 -4.28 -1.36
N ILE A 253 26.76 -5.52 -1.27
CA ILE A 253 25.33 -5.82 -1.07
C ILE A 253 25.14 -6.25 0.39
N HIS A 254 24.39 -5.45 1.14
CA HIS A 254 24.15 -5.65 2.57
C HIS A 254 22.73 -6.16 2.80
N TYR A 255 22.56 -7.46 3.01
CA TYR A 255 21.28 -8.04 3.41
C TYR A 255 21.17 -8.02 4.93
N VAL A 256 20.29 -7.16 5.44
CA VAL A 256 20.14 -6.92 6.89
C VAL A 256 18.94 -7.61 7.52
N GLY A 257 18.15 -8.38 6.69
CA GLY A 257 16.94 -9.04 7.15
C GLY A 257 15.80 -8.07 7.44
N PRO A 258 14.70 -8.54 8.05
CA PRO A 258 13.56 -7.69 8.39
C PRO A 258 13.92 -6.73 9.52
N ARG A 259 13.52 -5.47 9.40
CA ARG A 259 13.67 -4.43 10.43
C ARG A 259 12.33 -3.75 10.63
N PHE A 260 12.06 -3.33 11.87
CA PHE A 260 10.80 -2.71 12.28
C PHE A 260 11.07 -1.46 13.13
N GLY A 261 10.05 -0.60 13.26
CA GLY A 261 10.11 0.57 14.13
C GLY A 261 11.34 1.45 13.83
N TYR A 262 12.04 1.85 14.88
CA TYR A 262 13.22 2.71 14.79
C TYR A 262 14.35 2.11 13.93
N GLU A 263 14.62 0.82 14.04
CA GLU A 263 15.67 0.17 13.24
C GLU A 263 15.36 0.26 11.73
N LYS A 264 14.10 0.01 11.33
CA LYS A 264 13.69 0.18 9.92
C LYS A 264 14.04 1.58 9.42
N VAL A 265 13.69 2.60 10.19
CA VAL A 265 13.96 4.00 9.82
C VAL A 265 15.47 4.27 9.74
N LEU A 266 16.23 3.78 10.72
CA LEU A 266 17.69 3.96 10.77
C LEU A 266 18.38 3.34 9.54
N TYR A 267 18.03 2.11 9.17
CA TYR A 267 18.56 1.44 7.99
C TYR A 267 18.10 2.10 6.67
N MET A 268 16.84 2.52 6.57
CA MET A 268 16.36 3.23 5.38
C MET A 268 17.05 4.57 5.17
N LYS A 269 17.34 5.31 6.25
CA LYS A 269 18.04 6.62 6.21
C LYS A 269 19.50 6.51 5.80
N LEU A 270 20.09 5.32 5.69
CA LEU A 270 21.37 5.11 5.02
C LEU A 270 21.27 5.40 3.52
N GLY A 271 20.10 5.11 2.92
CA GLY A 271 19.90 5.22 1.49
C GLY A 271 19.58 6.64 1.02
N GLN A 272 20.10 7.01 -0.13
CA GLN A 272 19.82 8.26 -0.82
C GLN A 272 18.74 8.08 -1.90
N VAL A 273 18.51 6.85 -2.35
CA VAL A 273 17.52 6.46 -3.36
C VAL A 273 16.84 5.16 -2.93
N PHE A 274 15.52 5.12 -3.00
CA PHE A 274 14.74 3.91 -2.71
C PHE A 274 14.52 3.12 -4.01
N LEU A 275 15.16 1.96 -4.08
CA LEU A 275 15.16 1.10 -5.27
C LEU A 275 14.00 0.12 -5.20
N LEU A 276 12.95 0.36 -5.93
CA LEU A 276 11.75 -0.49 -5.98
C LEU A 276 11.26 -0.67 -7.41
N PRO A 277 11.96 -1.47 -8.25
CA PRO A 277 11.63 -1.60 -9.67
C PRO A 277 10.22 -2.15 -9.92
N TYR A 278 9.70 -3.00 -9.01
CA TYR A 278 8.37 -3.62 -9.14
C TYR A 278 7.50 -3.44 -7.89
N ILE A 279 6.19 -3.42 -8.11
CA ILE A 279 5.13 -3.39 -7.08
C ILE A 279 5.35 -2.29 -6.05
N VAL A 280 5.24 -1.05 -6.50
CA VAL A 280 5.04 0.09 -5.61
C VAL A 280 3.63 -0.02 -5.02
N GLY A 281 3.55 0.04 -3.70
CA GLY A 281 2.33 0.08 -2.93
C GLY A 281 2.51 1.07 -1.78
N LEU A 282 2.01 0.78 -0.59
CA LEU A 282 2.12 1.67 0.58
C LEU A 282 3.56 2.02 1.00
N ALA A 283 4.58 1.31 0.50
CA ALA A 283 5.98 1.66 0.70
C ALA A 283 6.36 3.05 0.15
N ILE A 284 5.56 3.61 -0.79
CA ILE A 284 5.73 4.99 -1.26
C ILE A 284 5.54 6.01 -0.13
N LEU A 285 4.69 5.72 0.85
CA LEU A 285 4.46 6.58 2.00
C LEU A 285 5.66 6.61 2.95
N ASP A 286 6.38 5.48 3.08
CA ASP A 286 7.66 5.44 3.80
C ASP A 286 8.71 6.30 3.08
N SER A 287 8.78 6.19 1.74
CA SER A 287 9.65 7.01 0.89
C SER A 287 9.40 8.50 1.11
N PHE A 288 8.14 8.91 1.06
CA PHE A 288 7.75 10.30 1.27
C PHE A 288 8.07 10.78 2.68
N ALA A 289 7.68 10.00 3.70
CA ALA A 289 7.92 10.37 5.10
C ALA A 289 9.40 10.49 5.48
N LEU A 290 10.28 9.74 4.80
CA LEU A 290 11.73 9.78 5.02
C LEU A 290 12.47 10.72 4.06
N GLY A 291 11.81 11.25 3.04
CA GLY A 291 12.43 12.05 2.00
C GLY A 291 13.46 11.25 1.19
N ILE A 292 13.14 9.99 0.84
CA ILE A 292 14.04 9.13 0.05
C ILE A 292 13.38 8.89 -1.32
N PRO A 293 13.83 9.52 -2.41
CA PRO A 293 13.23 9.38 -3.73
C PRO A 293 13.14 7.93 -4.19
N ILE A 294 11.95 7.51 -4.63
CA ILE A 294 11.73 6.18 -5.17
C ILE A 294 12.05 6.15 -6.67
N VAL A 295 12.67 5.08 -7.14
CA VAL A 295 12.82 4.77 -8.57
C VAL A 295 12.09 3.47 -8.85
N THR A 296 11.23 3.47 -9.88
CA THR A 296 10.42 2.31 -10.29
C THR A 296 10.26 2.24 -11.80
N MET A 297 9.93 1.06 -12.33
CA MET A 297 9.61 0.83 -13.74
C MET A 297 8.12 1.02 -13.99
N ILE A 298 7.73 1.50 -15.19
CA ILE A 298 6.33 1.80 -15.50
C ILE A 298 5.40 0.57 -15.45
N ASP A 299 5.86 -0.59 -15.90
CA ASP A 299 5.07 -1.84 -15.92
C ASP A 299 5.33 -2.72 -14.69
N GLY A 300 5.66 -2.10 -13.56
CA GLY A 300 6.01 -2.79 -12.31
C GLY A 300 4.87 -3.52 -11.60
N ASN A 301 3.72 -3.71 -12.23
CA ASN A 301 2.52 -4.34 -11.65
C ASN A 301 2.11 -3.70 -10.31
N HIS A 302 2.07 -2.38 -10.29
CA HIS A 302 1.91 -1.56 -9.10
C HIS A 302 0.51 -1.66 -8.48
N SER A 303 0.46 -1.37 -7.18
CA SER A 303 -0.78 -1.09 -6.46
C SER A 303 -1.30 0.31 -6.82
N PRO A 304 -2.56 0.64 -6.50
CA PRO A 304 -3.15 1.96 -6.83
C PRO A 304 -2.37 3.16 -6.30
N GLU A 305 -1.58 2.99 -5.27
CA GLU A 305 -0.76 4.04 -4.66
C GLU A 305 0.36 4.55 -5.59
N ILE A 306 0.62 3.85 -6.72
CA ILE A 306 1.48 4.39 -7.79
C ILE A 306 0.97 5.75 -8.30
N ALA A 307 -0.34 6.03 -8.16
CA ALA A 307 -0.93 7.31 -8.50
C ALA A 307 -0.35 8.50 -7.70
N TYR A 308 0.34 8.25 -6.60
CA TYR A 308 1.00 9.30 -5.80
C TYR A 308 2.36 9.66 -6.35
N LEU A 309 2.96 8.79 -7.17
CA LEU A 309 4.29 8.99 -7.76
C LEU A 309 4.16 9.83 -9.03
N ILE A 310 4.74 11.03 -9.00
CA ILE A 310 4.80 11.94 -10.15
C ILE A 310 6.25 11.98 -10.63
N HIS A 311 6.47 11.49 -11.86
CA HIS A 311 7.79 11.39 -12.45
C HIS A 311 8.51 12.75 -12.48
N GLY A 312 9.73 12.79 -11.92
CA GLY A 312 10.56 14.00 -11.85
C GLY A 312 10.21 14.98 -10.74
N GLU A 313 9.07 14.81 -10.06
CA GLU A 313 8.65 15.68 -8.95
C GLU A 313 8.93 15.05 -7.57
N ASN A 314 8.40 13.85 -7.30
CA ASN A 314 8.55 13.17 -6.01
C ASN A 314 9.16 11.76 -6.13
N GLY A 315 9.63 11.40 -7.33
CA GLY A 315 10.34 10.16 -7.63
C GLY A 315 10.51 9.98 -9.13
N ILE A 316 11.01 8.83 -9.55
CA ILE A 316 11.29 8.55 -10.96
C ILE A 316 10.54 7.29 -11.41
N ILE A 317 9.79 7.40 -12.51
CA ILE A 317 9.20 6.27 -13.23
C ILE A 317 10.02 6.09 -14.51
N THR A 318 10.59 4.91 -14.72
CA THR A 318 11.44 4.62 -15.89
C THR A 318 10.68 3.78 -16.93
N GLY A 319 11.26 3.61 -18.10
CA GLY A 319 10.91 2.52 -19.00
C GLY A 319 11.12 1.15 -18.34
N ASN A 320 10.85 0.08 -19.10
CA ASN A 320 10.88 -1.29 -18.58
C ASN A 320 12.24 -1.98 -18.72
N SER A 321 13.24 -1.30 -19.30
CA SER A 321 14.58 -1.85 -19.42
C SER A 321 15.39 -1.63 -18.12
N ILE A 322 16.24 -2.59 -17.77
CA ILE A 322 17.17 -2.45 -16.65
C ILE A 322 18.12 -1.28 -16.90
N ALA A 323 18.50 -1.03 -18.15
CA ALA A 323 19.34 0.10 -18.52
C ALA A 323 18.68 1.45 -18.20
N ASP A 324 17.38 1.64 -18.56
CA ASP A 324 16.65 2.87 -18.22
C ASP A 324 16.60 3.07 -16.70
N TYR A 325 16.33 1.99 -15.96
CA TYR A 325 16.28 2.01 -14.51
C TYR A 325 17.65 2.39 -13.91
N THR A 326 18.72 1.74 -14.37
CA THR A 326 20.10 2.00 -13.96
C THR A 326 20.48 3.45 -14.23
N ASN A 327 20.22 3.95 -15.45
CA ASN A 327 20.55 5.32 -15.83
C ASN A 327 19.80 6.35 -14.96
N ALA A 328 18.54 6.09 -14.62
CA ALA A 328 17.77 6.97 -13.73
C ALA A 328 18.34 7.02 -12.31
N VAL A 329 18.80 5.89 -11.78
CA VAL A 329 19.44 5.83 -10.45
C VAL A 329 20.78 6.56 -10.48
N CYS A 330 21.62 6.29 -11.49
CA CYS A 330 22.92 6.98 -11.66
C CYS A 330 22.72 8.48 -11.84
N TRP A 331 21.69 8.90 -12.59
CA TRP A 331 21.35 10.31 -12.75
C TRP A 331 21.00 10.97 -11.42
N LEU A 332 20.21 10.32 -10.55
CA LEU A 332 19.88 10.85 -9.22
C LEU A 332 21.12 11.02 -8.34
N PHE A 333 22.08 10.09 -8.41
CA PHE A 333 23.34 10.21 -7.68
C PHE A 333 24.22 11.34 -8.19
N SER A 334 24.27 11.53 -9.51
CA SER A 334 25.10 12.57 -10.17
C SER A 334 24.46 13.96 -10.12
N ASN A 335 23.19 14.11 -9.73
CA ASN A 335 22.47 15.37 -9.70
C ASN A 335 21.88 15.69 -8.32
N PRO A 336 22.73 16.03 -7.31
CA PRO A 336 22.30 16.24 -5.93
C PRO A 336 21.24 17.34 -5.78
N ASP A 337 21.33 18.42 -6.56
CA ASP A 337 20.35 19.52 -6.52
C ASP A 337 18.97 19.06 -7.00
N LYS A 338 18.89 18.29 -8.08
CA LYS A 338 17.64 17.71 -8.59
C LYS A 338 17.09 16.72 -7.57
N ARG A 339 17.91 15.85 -7.00
CA ARG A 339 17.52 14.95 -5.94
C ARG A 339 16.98 15.70 -4.72
N SER A 340 17.63 16.80 -4.31
CA SER A 340 17.17 17.65 -3.20
C SER A 340 15.77 18.22 -3.44
N ASN A 341 15.46 18.64 -4.67
CA ASN A 341 14.12 19.12 -5.03
C ASN A 341 13.07 18.01 -4.93
N ILE A 342 13.39 16.80 -5.42
CA ILE A 342 12.53 15.64 -5.29
C ILE A 342 12.29 15.29 -3.81
N ILE A 343 13.33 15.33 -2.97
CA ILE A 343 13.22 15.11 -1.52
C ILE A 343 12.24 16.11 -0.89
N LYS A 344 12.33 17.39 -1.22
CA LYS A 344 11.41 18.42 -0.71
C LYS A 344 9.97 18.09 -1.08
N GLN A 345 9.73 17.69 -2.32
CA GLN A 345 8.39 17.31 -2.77
C GLN A 345 7.89 16.02 -2.08
N CYS A 346 8.75 15.01 -1.87
CA CYS A 346 8.40 13.84 -1.07
C CYS A 346 7.86 14.22 0.32
N LEU A 347 8.53 15.15 1.02
CA LEU A 347 8.12 15.59 2.35
C LEU A 347 6.78 16.34 2.34
N ILE A 348 6.52 17.15 1.31
CA ILE A 348 5.21 17.80 1.10
C ILE A 348 4.12 16.74 0.87
N ASP A 349 4.40 15.76 0.02
CA ASP A 349 3.44 14.70 -0.29
C ASP A 349 3.22 13.73 0.89
N ALA A 350 4.19 13.58 1.80
CA ALA A 350 4.00 12.86 3.06
C ALA A 350 2.91 13.47 3.96
N ASP A 351 2.70 14.78 3.89
CA ASP A 351 1.60 15.44 4.61
C ASP A 351 0.30 15.35 3.81
N ARG A 352 0.36 15.46 2.49
CA ARG A 352 -0.81 15.30 1.60
C ARG A 352 -1.44 13.91 1.72
N TYR A 353 -0.64 12.86 1.74
CA TYR A 353 -1.08 11.46 1.84
C TYR A 353 -1.00 10.92 3.26
N SER A 354 -1.30 11.75 4.26
CA SER A 354 -1.32 11.35 5.67
C SER A 354 -2.55 10.53 6.04
N ILE A 355 -2.47 9.79 7.13
CA ILE A 355 -3.61 9.05 7.66
C ILE A 355 -4.71 10.00 8.13
N GLU A 356 -4.36 11.18 8.63
CA GLU A 356 -5.29 12.22 9.05
C GLU A 356 -6.16 12.69 7.88
N ASN A 357 -5.54 12.94 6.72
CA ASN A 357 -6.26 13.30 5.50
C ASN A 357 -7.13 12.15 4.99
N MET A 358 -6.66 10.91 5.08
CA MET A 358 -7.49 9.73 4.75
C MET A 358 -8.72 9.64 5.66
N VAL A 359 -8.56 9.85 6.96
CA VAL A 359 -9.68 9.86 7.93
C VAL A 359 -10.66 10.99 7.63
N ALA A 360 -10.16 12.19 7.32
CA ALA A 360 -11.00 13.34 6.96
C ALA A 360 -11.83 13.06 5.70
N ASN A 361 -11.19 12.58 4.62
CA ASN A 361 -11.84 12.22 3.36
C ASN A 361 -12.88 11.09 3.57
N PHE A 362 -12.57 10.11 4.42
CA PHE A 362 -13.48 9.02 4.74
C PHE A 362 -14.70 9.54 5.51
N THR A 363 -14.48 10.35 6.55
CA THR A 363 -15.55 10.97 7.34
C THR A 363 -16.48 11.83 6.47
N GLU A 364 -15.92 12.71 5.64
CA GLU A 364 -16.68 13.54 4.73
C GLU A 364 -17.52 12.68 3.75
N GLY A 365 -16.93 11.65 3.18
CA GLY A 365 -17.63 10.74 2.28
C GLY A 365 -18.75 9.97 2.96
N ILE A 366 -18.57 9.54 4.22
CA ILE A 366 -19.61 8.87 5.03
C ILE A 366 -20.76 9.84 5.29
N ILE A 367 -20.49 11.07 5.71
CA ILE A 367 -21.52 12.10 5.96
C ILE A 367 -22.30 12.38 4.66
N LYS A 368 -21.63 12.61 3.54
CA LYS A 368 -22.26 12.82 2.23
C LYS A 368 -23.12 11.64 1.81
N CYS A 369 -22.62 10.43 2.02
CA CYS A 369 -23.38 9.21 1.71
C CYS A 369 -24.65 9.14 2.58
N LEU A 370 -24.58 9.42 3.86
CA LEU A 370 -25.72 9.34 4.77
C LEU A 370 -26.78 10.42 4.52
N SER A 371 -26.39 11.59 4.02
CA SER A 371 -27.29 12.72 3.76
C SER A 371 -28.03 12.66 2.42
N GLN A 372 -27.63 11.79 1.49
CA GLN A 372 -28.34 11.52 0.22
C GLN A 372 -29.49 10.51 0.41
#